data_9dec809616d66f79fd253e7407d0d290
#
_entry.id   9dec809616d66f79fd253e7407d0d290
#
_cell.length_a   1.000
_cell.length_b   1.000
_cell.length_c   1.000
_cell.angle_alpha   90.00
_cell.angle_beta   90.00
_cell.angle_gamma   90.00
#
_symmetry.space_group_name_H-M   'P 1'
#
loop_
_entity.id
_entity.type
_entity.pdbx_description
1 polymer ?
#
loop_
_entity_poly.entity_id
_entity_poly.type
_entity_poly.pdbx_seq_one_letter_code
_entity_poly.pdbx_strand_id
1 'polypeptide(L)'
;MPEGPEIFLASRAVHAAVAQQPIELTLLHPALKPQARALRDVQVSRVVARSKAMLTEFSNGVVLYSHNQLYGEWVVHSKDEALLKRQVRLVINTAQHQVVLYSATDFAWLQTGAEHAHPYIAKLGPEVLDTAVSAAHIVNRLAQFPRRVIADALLDQHVLAGLGNYLRADVLLVARVNPLCKIGSLTAAQLLRVAKACKQLSQRSVQQAGVTRPWAQYMASKVTMAKADANLSYEAARFYAFDREGAPCWDCATPIVRVTQGGRGLFFCPTCQNAPA
;
A
#
# COMPACT_ATOMS: atom_id res chain seq x y z
N MET A 1 -3.77 -3.15 7.02
CA MET A 1 -3.18 -3.87 5.87
C MET A 1 -2.37 -2.85 5.10
N PRO A 2 -1.10 -3.09 4.84
CA PRO A 2 -0.26 -2.18 4.07
C PRO A 2 -0.79 -2.04 2.63
N GLU A 3 -0.72 -0.83 2.09
CA GLU A 3 -1.08 -0.51 0.72
C GLU A 3 0.19 -0.29 -0.12
N GLY A 4 0.06 0.16 -1.36
CA GLY A 4 1.20 0.39 -2.25
C GLY A 4 2.31 1.26 -1.65
N PRO A 5 2.00 2.41 -1.00
CA PRO A 5 3.01 3.26 -0.39
C PRO A 5 3.85 2.56 0.69
N GLU A 6 3.24 1.78 1.58
CA GLU A 6 3.95 1.06 2.64
C GLU A 6 4.86 -0.02 2.06
N ILE A 7 4.38 -0.77 1.04
CA ILE A 7 5.22 -1.78 0.37
C ILE A 7 6.37 -1.12 -0.39
N PHE A 8 6.13 0.02 -1.02
CA PHE A 8 7.18 0.78 -1.69
C PHE A 8 8.26 1.23 -0.71
N LEU A 9 7.89 1.76 0.46
CA LEU A 9 8.84 2.15 1.51
C LEU A 9 9.61 0.95 2.06
N ALA A 10 8.89 -0.14 2.37
CA ALA A 10 9.50 -1.37 2.85
C ALA A 10 10.49 -1.95 1.83
N SER A 11 10.14 -1.97 0.54
CA SER A 11 11.05 -2.47 -0.50
C SER A 11 12.32 -1.65 -0.61
N ARG A 12 12.24 -0.32 -0.46
CA ARG A 12 13.42 0.56 -0.43
C ARG A 12 14.30 0.31 0.79
N ALA A 13 13.69 0.15 1.98
CA ALA A 13 14.43 -0.14 3.20
C ALA A 13 15.14 -1.49 3.13
N VAL A 14 14.45 -2.52 2.67
CA VAL A 14 15.03 -3.85 2.44
C VAL A 14 16.15 -3.78 1.40
N HIS A 15 15.92 -3.11 0.26
CA HIS A 15 16.95 -2.94 -0.78
C HIS A 15 18.21 -2.29 -0.23
N ALA A 16 18.07 -1.20 0.50
CA ALA A 16 19.22 -0.49 1.09
C ALA A 16 20.00 -1.35 2.08
N ALA A 17 19.32 -2.26 2.79
CA ALA A 17 19.95 -3.12 3.79
C ALA A 17 20.65 -4.35 3.22
N VAL A 18 20.26 -4.86 2.02
CA VAL A 18 20.74 -6.16 1.54
C VAL A 18 21.35 -6.15 0.13
N ALA A 19 21.10 -5.11 -0.69
CA ALA A 19 21.50 -5.15 -2.09
C ALA A 19 23.01 -5.06 -2.27
N GLN A 20 23.52 -5.84 -3.22
CA GLN A 20 24.90 -5.82 -3.71
C GLN A 20 25.98 -6.01 -2.63
N GLN A 21 25.66 -6.74 -1.56
CA GLN A 21 26.60 -7.08 -0.50
C GLN A 21 26.52 -8.56 -0.16
N PRO A 22 27.53 -9.13 0.53
CA PRO A 22 27.48 -10.50 1.01
C PRO A 22 26.30 -10.71 1.94
N ILE A 23 25.56 -11.78 1.71
CA ILE A 23 24.40 -12.17 2.53
C ILE A 23 24.52 -13.61 2.99
N GLU A 24 23.94 -13.89 4.15
CA GLU A 24 23.61 -15.23 4.60
C GLU A 24 22.09 -15.37 4.67
N LEU A 25 21.54 -16.37 3.97
CA LEU A 25 20.10 -16.55 3.85
C LEU A 25 19.65 -17.77 4.67
N THR A 26 18.72 -17.55 5.61
CA THR A 26 18.07 -18.59 6.40
C THR A 26 16.61 -18.73 6.00
N LEU A 27 16.24 -19.88 5.41
CA LEU A 27 14.86 -20.18 4.99
C LEU A 27 14.19 -21.07 6.02
N LEU A 28 13.25 -20.51 6.79
CA LEU A 28 12.59 -21.20 7.89
C LEU A 28 11.26 -21.84 7.48
N HIS A 29 10.53 -21.22 6.54
CA HIS A 29 9.26 -21.79 6.07
C HIS A 29 9.48 -22.95 5.09
N PRO A 30 8.78 -24.10 5.23
CA PRO A 30 8.98 -25.26 4.38
C PRO A 30 8.88 -24.97 2.88
N ALA A 31 7.92 -24.17 2.44
CA ALA A 31 7.72 -23.83 1.03
C ALA A 31 8.85 -22.95 0.44
N LEU A 32 9.72 -22.33 1.25
CA LEU A 32 10.89 -21.59 0.80
C LEU A 32 12.12 -22.47 0.63
N LYS A 33 12.24 -23.57 1.40
CA LYS A 33 13.42 -24.46 1.46
C LYS A 33 13.85 -25.09 0.13
N PRO A 34 12.96 -25.39 -0.85
CA PRO A 34 13.39 -25.97 -2.13
C PRO A 34 14.46 -25.17 -2.86
N GLN A 35 14.52 -23.85 -2.68
CA GLN A 35 15.55 -22.99 -3.30
C GLN A 35 16.83 -22.83 -2.47
N ALA A 36 16.94 -23.42 -1.29
CA ALA A 36 18.07 -23.22 -0.39
C ALA A 36 19.43 -23.54 -1.03
N ARG A 37 19.49 -24.56 -1.92
CA ARG A 37 20.73 -24.91 -2.62
C ARG A 37 21.09 -23.90 -3.69
N ALA A 38 20.11 -23.42 -4.46
CA ALA A 38 20.31 -22.44 -5.52
C ALA A 38 20.69 -21.06 -4.98
N LEU A 39 20.35 -20.77 -3.72
CA LEU A 39 20.59 -19.48 -3.07
C LEU A 39 21.83 -19.48 -2.18
N ARG A 40 22.75 -20.43 -2.37
CA ARG A 40 24.09 -20.37 -1.76
C ARG A 40 24.96 -19.40 -2.55
N ASP A 41 25.78 -18.64 -1.84
CA ASP A 41 26.80 -17.73 -2.40
C ASP A 41 26.21 -16.70 -3.40
N VAL A 42 24.95 -16.32 -3.24
CA VAL A 42 24.29 -15.31 -4.05
C VAL A 42 24.25 -13.96 -3.33
N GLN A 43 24.03 -12.90 -4.10
CA GLN A 43 23.73 -11.56 -3.59
C GLN A 43 22.28 -11.20 -3.96
N VAL A 44 21.68 -10.27 -3.23
CA VAL A 44 20.45 -9.60 -3.67
C VAL A 44 20.83 -8.53 -4.68
N SER A 45 20.36 -8.67 -5.91
CA SER A 45 20.59 -7.69 -6.97
C SER A 45 19.69 -6.47 -6.80
N ARG A 46 18.40 -6.73 -6.50
CA ARG A 46 17.41 -5.68 -6.40
C ARG A 46 16.22 -6.11 -5.53
N VAL A 47 15.61 -5.14 -4.81
CA VAL A 47 14.31 -5.31 -4.16
C VAL A 47 13.38 -4.21 -4.64
N VAL A 48 12.20 -4.57 -5.13
CA VAL A 48 11.22 -3.63 -5.69
C VAL A 48 9.80 -3.96 -5.26
N ALA A 49 8.99 -2.95 -5.13
CA ALA A 49 7.54 -3.12 -4.97
C ALA A 49 6.88 -3.39 -6.34
N ARG A 50 5.88 -4.25 -6.33
CA ARG A 50 4.93 -4.44 -7.42
C ARG A 50 3.53 -4.35 -6.83
N SER A 51 2.96 -3.14 -6.86
CA SER A 51 1.72 -2.81 -6.17
C SER A 51 1.82 -3.10 -4.65
N LYS A 52 1.14 -4.11 -4.15
CA LYS A 52 1.15 -4.52 -2.74
C LYS A 52 2.01 -5.77 -2.48
N ALA A 53 2.77 -6.22 -3.48
CA ALA A 53 3.75 -7.28 -3.37
C ALA A 53 5.17 -6.73 -3.43
N MET A 54 6.13 -7.51 -2.95
CA MET A 54 7.56 -7.23 -3.02
C MET A 54 8.25 -8.33 -3.80
N LEU A 55 9.17 -7.95 -4.69
CA LEU A 55 10.05 -8.84 -5.42
C LEU A 55 11.48 -8.63 -4.92
N THR A 56 12.11 -9.71 -4.47
CA THR A 56 13.53 -9.74 -4.11
C THR A 56 14.26 -10.56 -5.16
N GLU A 57 15.08 -9.91 -5.96
CA GLU A 57 15.82 -10.51 -7.08
C GLU A 57 17.23 -10.87 -6.63
N PHE A 58 17.65 -12.10 -6.89
CA PHE A 58 18.98 -12.59 -6.57
C PHE A 58 19.89 -12.62 -7.82
N SER A 59 21.20 -12.57 -7.60
CA SER A 59 22.23 -12.48 -8.65
C SER A 59 22.24 -13.66 -9.63
N ASN A 60 21.64 -14.78 -9.25
CA ASN A 60 21.49 -15.97 -10.10
C ASN A 60 20.19 -16.03 -10.90
N GLY A 61 19.41 -14.95 -10.91
CA GLY A 61 18.14 -14.86 -11.66
C GLY A 61 16.91 -15.43 -10.92
N VAL A 62 17.07 -15.95 -9.71
CA VAL A 62 15.93 -16.34 -8.87
C VAL A 62 15.28 -15.10 -8.28
N VAL A 63 13.95 -15.08 -8.22
CA VAL A 63 13.17 -13.99 -7.64
C VAL A 63 12.24 -14.53 -6.58
N LEU A 64 12.27 -13.95 -5.38
CA LEU A 64 11.27 -14.19 -4.35
C LEU A 64 10.15 -13.19 -4.51
N TYR A 65 8.96 -13.65 -4.89
CA TYR A 65 7.72 -12.92 -4.72
C TYR A 65 7.24 -13.09 -3.28
N SER A 66 6.81 -12.01 -2.64
CA SER A 66 6.16 -12.03 -1.34
C SER A 66 5.06 -10.99 -1.26
N HIS A 67 3.93 -11.35 -0.63
CA HIS A 67 2.82 -10.46 -0.37
C HIS A 67 2.49 -10.48 1.12
N ASN A 68 2.47 -9.31 1.74
CA ASN A 68 2.27 -9.21 3.19
C ASN A 68 0.88 -9.68 3.65
N GLN A 69 -0.13 -9.65 2.76
CA GLN A 69 -1.50 -9.95 3.13
C GLN A 69 -1.94 -9.12 4.35
N LEU A 70 -2.48 -9.75 5.38
CA LEU A 70 -2.93 -9.06 6.59
C LEU A 70 -1.85 -9.00 7.68
N TYR A 71 -1.02 -10.03 7.79
CA TYR A 71 -0.11 -10.22 8.93
C TYR A 71 1.37 -10.26 8.54
N GLY A 72 1.68 -10.40 7.26
CA GLY A 72 3.06 -10.44 6.79
C GLY A 72 3.73 -9.08 6.89
N GLU A 73 5.02 -9.08 7.17
CA GLU A 73 5.81 -7.85 7.26
C GLU A 73 7.29 -8.14 7.02
N TRP A 74 7.92 -7.27 6.24
CA TRP A 74 9.36 -7.18 6.14
C TRP A 74 9.86 -6.15 7.13
N VAL A 75 10.83 -6.54 7.97
CA VAL A 75 11.45 -5.66 8.97
C VAL A 75 12.96 -5.70 8.79
N VAL A 76 13.58 -4.53 8.82
CA VAL A 76 15.03 -4.36 8.86
C VAL A 76 15.43 -4.12 10.29
N HIS A 77 16.14 -5.06 10.88
CA HIS A 77 16.72 -4.98 12.21
C HIS A 77 18.20 -4.64 12.12
N SER A 78 18.74 -3.99 13.12
CA SER A 78 20.20 -3.96 13.34
C SER A 78 20.71 -5.38 13.63
N LYS A 79 21.99 -5.67 13.35
CA LYS A 79 22.55 -7.04 13.45
C LYS A 79 22.34 -7.68 14.83
N ASP A 80 22.47 -6.90 15.89
CA ASP A 80 22.41 -7.37 17.27
C ASP A 80 21.02 -7.13 17.93
N GLU A 81 20.06 -6.65 17.16
CA GLU A 81 18.71 -6.41 17.64
C GLU A 81 17.95 -7.73 17.80
N ALA A 82 17.21 -7.85 18.91
CA ALA A 82 16.37 -9.02 19.15
C ALA A 82 15.22 -9.08 18.14
N LEU A 83 14.99 -10.24 17.55
CA LEU A 83 13.88 -10.46 16.63
C LEU A 83 12.53 -10.32 17.35
N LEU A 84 11.53 -9.88 16.61
CA LEU A 84 10.16 -9.79 17.13
C LEU A 84 9.63 -11.19 17.49
N LYS A 85 8.80 -11.26 18.53
CA LYS A 85 8.08 -12.50 18.93
C LYS A 85 6.95 -12.81 17.93
N ARG A 86 7.33 -13.02 16.66
CA ARG A 86 6.44 -13.33 15.54
C ARG A 86 7.00 -14.50 14.73
N GLN A 87 6.18 -15.12 13.91
CA GLN A 87 6.61 -16.25 13.10
C GLN A 87 7.56 -15.81 11.98
N VAL A 88 8.83 -16.15 12.08
CA VAL A 88 9.84 -15.87 11.06
C VAL A 88 9.66 -16.83 9.87
N ARG A 89 9.69 -16.30 8.65
CA ARG A 89 9.63 -17.07 7.39
C ARG A 89 11.00 -17.23 6.76
N LEU A 90 11.73 -16.13 6.68
CA LEU A 90 13.12 -16.11 6.24
C LEU A 90 13.87 -14.96 6.89
N VAL A 91 15.21 -15.09 6.93
CA VAL A 91 16.13 -14.05 7.37
C VAL A 91 17.21 -13.87 6.30
N ILE A 92 17.51 -12.63 5.95
CA ILE A 92 18.67 -12.23 5.16
C ILE A 92 19.60 -11.48 6.09
N ASN A 93 20.72 -12.09 6.44
CA ASN A 93 21.75 -11.47 7.25
C ASN A 93 22.81 -10.78 6.39
N THR A 94 23.22 -9.60 6.79
CA THR A 94 24.37 -8.87 6.27
C THR A 94 25.36 -8.57 7.40
N ALA A 95 26.45 -7.88 7.12
CA ALA A 95 27.38 -7.45 8.15
C ALA A 95 26.75 -6.54 9.21
N GLN A 96 25.68 -5.76 8.83
CA GLN A 96 25.10 -4.72 9.68
C GLN A 96 23.62 -4.96 10.03
N HIS A 97 22.88 -5.77 9.25
CA HIS A 97 21.44 -5.91 9.38
C HIS A 97 21.00 -7.38 9.38
N GLN A 98 19.86 -7.59 10.02
CA GLN A 98 19.01 -8.77 9.86
C GLN A 98 17.70 -8.33 9.22
N VAL A 99 17.45 -8.73 7.98
CA VAL A 99 16.22 -8.42 7.26
C VAL A 99 15.31 -9.63 7.30
N VAL A 100 14.15 -9.46 7.92
CA VAL A 100 13.29 -10.58 8.30
C VAL A 100 11.91 -10.45 7.68
N LEU A 101 11.45 -11.54 7.04
CA LEU A 101 10.04 -11.68 6.65
C LEU A 101 9.28 -12.39 7.75
N TYR A 102 8.35 -11.68 8.39
CA TYR A 102 7.47 -12.22 9.41
C TYR A 102 6.11 -12.58 8.85
N SER A 103 5.52 -13.67 9.36
CA SER A 103 4.11 -14.05 9.28
C SER A 103 3.46 -14.03 7.88
N ALA A 104 4.23 -13.81 6.81
CA ALA A 104 3.70 -13.90 5.45
C ALA A 104 3.24 -15.32 5.13
N THR A 105 2.17 -15.43 4.34
CA THR A 105 1.58 -16.71 3.90
C THR A 105 1.54 -16.83 2.38
N ASP A 106 1.79 -15.74 1.67
CA ASP A 106 1.74 -15.67 0.22
C ASP A 106 3.14 -15.30 -0.32
N PHE A 107 3.85 -16.28 -0.82
CA PHE A 107 5.17 -16.15 -1.44
C PHE A 107 5.38 -17.24 -2.49
N ALA A 108 6.17 -16.91 -3.51
CA ALA A 108 6.50 -17.83 -4.60
C ALA A 108 7.92 -17.56 -5.10
N TRP A 109 8.55 -18.61 -5.64
CA TRP A 109 9.80 -18.48 -6.36
C TRP A 109 9.53 -18.31 -7.85
N LEU A 110 10.13 -17.28 -8.44
CA LEU A 110 10.01 -16.91 -9.84
C LEU A 110 11.39 -16.83 -10.48
N GLN A 111 11.44 -16.58 -11.78
CA GLN A 111 12.66 -16.28 -12.53
C GLN A 111 12.62 -14.84 -13.04
N THR A 112 13.77 -14.20 -13.09
CA THR A 112 13.92 -12.86 -13.68
C THR A 112 13.38 -12.84 -15.11
N GLY A 113 12.54 -11.86 -15.40
CA GLY A 113 11.86 -11.71 -16.69
C GLY A 113 10.56 -12.52 -16.84
N ALA A 114 10.29 -13.47 -15.93
CA ALA A 114 9.08 -14.29 -15.93
C ALA A 114 8.07 -13.88 -14.83
N GLU A 115 8.31 -12.79 -14.10
CA GLU A 115 7.46 -12.33 -12.98
C GLU A 115 6.03 -12.05 -13.43
N HIS A 116 5.87 -11.61 -14.68
CA HIS A 116 4.57 -11.35 -15.29
C HIS A 116 3.69 -12.61 -15.43
N ALA A 117 4.26 -13.81 -15.34
CA ALA A 117 3.49 -15.06 -15.31
C ALA A 117 2.84 -15.34 -13.95
N HIS A 118 3.28 -14.67 -12.88
CA HIS A 118 2.66 -14.84 -11.57
C HIS A 118 1.20 -14.33 -11.56
N PRO A 119 0.21 -15.12 -11.10
CA PRO A 119 -1.22 -14.79 -11.22
C PRO A 119 -1.62 -13.43 -10.65
N TYR A 120 -0.96 -12.99 -9.57
CA TYR A 120 -1.19 -11.66 -9.01
C TYR A 120 -0.63 -10.56 -9.93
N ILE A 121 0.63 -10.70 -10.37
CA ILE A 121 1.34 -9.68 -11.16
C ILE A 121 0.71 -9.56 -12.56
N ALA A 122 0.38 -10.69 -13.19
CA ALA A 122 -0.23 -10.73 -14.53
C ALA A 122 -1.52 -9.92 -14.65
N LYS A 123 -2.22 -9.74 -13.54
CA LYS A 123 -3.54 -9.08 -13.50
C LYS A 123 -3.48 -7.63 -13.02
N LEU A 124 -2.31 -7.09 -12.67
CA LEU A 124 -2.22 -5.73 -12.20
C LEU A 124 -2.58 -4.72 -13.28
N GLY A 125 -3.43 -3.77 -12.92
CA GLY A 125 -3.64 -2.56 -13.71
C GLY A 125 -2.47 -1.57 -13.54
N PRO A 126 -2.59 -0.37 -14.10
CA PRO A 126 -1.59 0.69 -13.92
C PRO A 126 -1.31 0.96 -12.44
N GLU A 127 -0.04 1.03 -12.06
CA GLU A 127 0.36 1.29 -10.68
C GLU A 127 0.36 2.79 -10.38
N VAL A 128 -0.31 3.21 -9.31
CA VAL A 128 -0.46 4.64 -8.97
C VAL A 128 0.86 5.33 -8.64
N LEU A 129 1.86 4.58 -8.16
CA LEU A 129 3.18 5.11 -7.82
C LEU A 129 4.15 5.11 -9.00
N ASP A 130 3.83 4.42 -10.10
CA ASP A 130 4.65 4.47 -11.31
C ASP A 130 4.62 5.88 -11.91
N THR A 131 5.80 6.46 -12.12
CA THR A 131 5.97 7.79 -12.69
C THR A 131 5.52 7.87 -14.17
N ALA A 132 5.56 6.76 -14.89
CA ALA A 132 5.06 6.66 -16.27
C ALA A 132 3.52 6.68 -16.34
N VAL A 133 2.83 6.35 -15.25
CA VAL A 133 1.36 6.38 -15.18
C VAL A 133 0.90 7.80 -14.87
N SER A 134 0.43 8.52 -15.89
CA SER A 134 -0.13 9.86 -15.75
C SER A 134 -1.58 9.84 -15.23
N ALA A 135 -2.09 11.00 -14.80
CA ALA A 135 -3.51 11.16 -14.46
C ALA A 135 -4.43 10.83 -15.67
N ALA A 136 -4.02 11.14 -16.88
CA ALA A 136 -4.78 10.81 -18.09
C ALA A 136 -4.86 9.27 -18.29
N HIS A 137 -3.79 8.53 -18.04
CA HIS A 137 -3.82 7.07 -18.08
C HIS A 137 -4.82 6.51 -17.06
N ILE A 138 -4.87 7.07 -15.85
CA ILE A 138 -5.84 6.64 -14.81
C ILE A 138 -7.27 6.95 -15.26
N VAL A 139 -7.54 8.14 -15.80
CA VAL A 139 -8.87 8.49 -16.33
C VAL A 139 -9.30 7.51 -17.40
N ASN A 140 -8.45 7.26 -18.40
CA ASN A 140 -8.73 6.33 -19.50
C ASN A 140 -8.97 4.91 -18.98
N ARG A 141 -8.21 4.48 -17.97
CA ARG A 141 -8.41 3.17 -17.38
C ARG A 141 -9.73 3.05 -16.63
N LEU A 142 -10.10 4.04 -15.81
CA LEU A 142 -11.38 4.06 -15.10
C LEU A 142 -12.56 4.08 -16.07
N ALA A 143 -12.48 4.84 -17.16
CA ALA A 143 -13.53 4.94 -18.18
C ALA A 143 -13.87 3.60 -18.86
N GLN A 144 -12.98 2.61 -18.83
CA GLN A 144 -13.24 1.26 -19.33
C GLN A 144 -14.24 0.47 -18.48
N PHE A 145 -14.56 0.95 -17.27
CA PHE A 145 -15.44 0.27 -16.31
C PHE A 145 -16.66 1.10 -15.91
N PRO A 146 -17.46 1.61 -16.86
CA PRO A 146 -18.51 2.62 -16.61
C PRO A 146 -19.61 2.11 -15.67
N ARG A 147 -19.83 0.79 -15.60
CA ARG A 147 -20.91 0.19 -14.78
C ARG A 147 -20.45 -0.07 -13.33
N ARG A 148 -19.16 0.01 -13.01
CA ARG A 148 -18.65 -0.23 -11.66
C ARG A 148 -18.84 0.98 -10.77
N VAL A 149 -19.09 0.73 -9.49
CA VAL A 149 -19.04 1.75 -8.43
C VAL A 149 -17.59 2.21 -8.29
N ILE A 150 -17.38 3.54 -8.23
CA ILE A 150 -16.01 4.11 -8.20
C ILE A 150 -15.19 3.62 -7.00
N ALA A 151 -15.82 3.51 -5.81
CA ALA A 151 -15.15 3.02 -4.64
C ALA A 151 -14.65 1.56 -4.80
N ASP A 152 -15.41 0.69 -5.47
CA ASP A 152 -15.01 -0.69 -5.73
C ASP A 152 -13.92 -0.78 -6.80
N ALA A 153 -14.02 0.05 -7.82
CA ALA A 153 -13.02 0.12 -8.88
C ALA A 153 -11.64 0.54 -8.34
N LEU A 154 -11.59 1.50 -7.41
CA LEU A 154 -10.33 1.94 -6.79
C LEU A 154 -9.69 0.89 -5.86
N LEU A 155 -10.45 -0.09 -5.35
CA LEU A 155 -9.91 -1.22 -4.57
C LEU A 155 -9.38 -2.35 -5.43
N ASP A 156 -9.87 -2.46 -6.65
CA ASP A 156 -9.53 -3.56 -7.54
C ASP A 156 -8.16 -3.33 -8.18
N GLN A 157 -7.19 -4.15 -7.79
CA GLN A 157 -5.83 -4.06 -8.29
C GLN A 157 -5.71 -4.29 -9.81
N HIS A 158 -6.71 -4.90 -10.45
CA HIS A 158 -6.80 -5.02 -11.91
C HIS A 158 -7.17 -3.70 -12.57
N VAL A 159 -7.96 -2.87 -11.90
CA VAL A 159 -8.35 -1.56 -12.42
C VAL A 159 -7.24 -0.55 -12.20
N LEU A 160 -6.78 -0.44 -10.95
CA LEU A 160 -5.72 0.49 -10.56
C LEU A 160 -4.93 -0.09 -9.39
N ALA A 161 -3.66 -0.37 -9.61
CA ALA A 161 -2.83 -1.06 -8.64
C ALA A 161 -2.21 -0.12 -7.61
N GLY A 162 -2.09 -0.61 -6.36
CA GLY A 162 -1.45 0.08 -5.25
C GLY A 162 -2.42 0.74 -4.26
N LEU A 163 -3.65 1.07 -4.67
CA LEU A 163 -4.64 1.62 -3.76
C LEU A 163 -5.26 0.54 -2.87
N GLY A 164 -5.58 0.92 -1.64
CA GLY A 164 -6.33 0.09 -0.72
C GLY A 164 -7.42 0.90 -0.02
N ASN A 165 -7.77 0.51 1.20
CA ASN A 165 -8.97 1.02 1.83
C ASN A 165 -8.83 2.47 2.31
N TYR A 166 -7.65 2.85 2.85
CA TYR A 166 -7.45 4.22 3.30
C TYR A 166 -7.27 5.18 2.11
N LEU A 167 -6.46 4.78 1.10
CA LEU A 167 -6.31 5.62 -0.09
C LEU A 167 -7.63 5.79 -0.85
N ARG A 168 -8.43 4.71 -0.99
CA ARG A 168 -9.76 4.81 -1.61
C ARG A 168 -10.63 5.87 -0.94
N ALA A 169 -10.77 5.81 0.38
CA ALA A 169 -11.61 6.71 1.14
C ALA A 169 -11.14 8.17 1.00
N ASP A 170 -9.84 8.39 1.20
CA ASP A 170 -9.25 9.72 1.18
C ASP A 170 -9.20 10.34 -0.23
N VAL A 171 -8.89 9.54 -1.25
CA VAL A 171 -8.93 9.97 -2.67
C VAL A 171 -10.31 10.48 -3.04
N LEU A 172 -11.36 9.75 -2.69
CA LEU A 172 -12.73 10.13 -3.04
C LEU A 172 -13.20 11.37 -2.28
N LEU A 173 -12.79 11.55 -1.01
CA LEU A 173 -13.07 12.77 -0.27
C LEU A 173 -12.35 13.99 -0.87
N VAL A 174 -11.06 13.87 -1.12
CA VAL A 174 -10.25 14.96 -1.72
C VAL A 174 -10.75 15.32 -3.12
N ALA A 175 -11.18 14.33 -3.91
CA ALA A 175 -11.79 14.55 -5.22
C ALA A 175 -13.23 15.12 -5.14
N ARG A 176 -13.85 15.14 -3.97
CA ARG A 176 -15.26 15.52 -3.75
C ARG A 176 -16.19 14.72 -4.66
N VAL A 177 -16.03 13.40 -4.67
CA VAL A 177 -16.83 12.47 -5.50
C VAL A 177 -17.58 11.52 -4.58
N ASN A 178 -18.89 11.40 -4.82
CA ASN A 178 -19.71 10.41 -4.14
C ASN A 178 -19.16 9.00 -4.38
N PRO A 179 -18.72 8.28 -3.32
CA PRO A 179 -18.06 6.99 -3.45
C PRO A 179 -18.97 5.89 -4.01
N LEU A 180 -20.28 6.05 -3.90
CA LEU A 180 -21.29 5.08 -4.33
C LEU A 180 -21.73 5.26 -5.79
N CYS A 181 -21.27 6.31 -6.46
CA CYS A 181 -21.59 6.54 -7.88
C CYS A 181 -20.92 5.53 -8.79
N LYS A 182 -21.59 5.19 -9.89
CA LYS A 182 -20.99 4.46 -11.00
C LYS A 182 -20.02 5.38 -11.75
N ILE A 183 -18.93 4.81 -12.24
CA ILE A 183 -17.91 5.57 -12.99
C ILE A 183 -18.53 6.30 -14.19
N GLY A 184 -19.45 5.65 -14.91
CA GLY A 184 -20.10 6.24 -16.09
C GLY A 184 -21.06 7.41 -15.80
N SER A 185 -21.42 7.65 -14.53
CA SER A 185 -22.18 8.85 -14.14
C SER A 185 -21.31 10.04 -13.74
N LEU A 186 -19.98 9.84 -13.68
CA LEU A 186 -19.05 10.89 -13.31
C LEU A 186 -18.68 11.75 -14.55
N THR A 187 -18.60 13.05 -14.36
CA THR A 187 -18.11 13.96 -15.39
C THR A 187 -16.60 13.76 -15.62
N ALA A 188 -16.10 14.18 -16.78
CA ALA A 188 -14.65 14.14 -17.06
C ALA A 188 -13.84 14.92 -16.02
N ALA A 189 -14.36 16.04 -15.52
CA ALA A 189 -13.73 16.84 -14.47
C ALA A 189 -13.65 16.07 -13.14
N GLN A 190 -14.69 15.32 -12.77
CA GLN A 190 -14.70 14.47 -11.56
C GLN A 190 -13.68 13.34 -11.69
N LEU A 191 -13.65 12.62 -12.82
CA LEU A 191 -12.67 11.56 -13.07
C LEU A 191 -11.24 12.10 -13.02
N LEU A 192 -11.00 13.29 -13.59
CA LEU A 192 -9.67 13.91 -13.52
C LEU A 192 -9.26 14.26 -12.08
N ARG A 193 -10.21 14.77 -11.25
CA ARG A 193 -9.92 15.02 -9.82
C ARG A 193 -9.59 13.73 -9.10
N VAL A 194 -10.33 12.65 -9.33
CA VAL A 194 -10.02 11.31 -8.76
C VAL A 194 -8.61 10.87 -9.17
N ALA A 195 -8.28 10.93 -10.45
CA ALA A 195 -6.99 10.52 -10.98
C ALA A 195 -5.82 11.32 -10.37
N LYS A 196 -5.97 12.65 -10.28
CA LYS A 196 -4.98 13.53 -9.62
C LYS A 196 -4.84 13.20 -8.14
N ALA A 197 -5.95 12.98 -7.43
CA ALA A 197 -5.94 12.61 -6.02
C ALA A 197 -5.25 11.24 -5.79
N CYS A 198 -5.48 10.24 -6.66
CA CYS A 198 -4.78 8.95 -6.62
C CYS A 198 -3.25 9.14 -6.63
N LYS A 199 -2.74 9.92 -7.57
CA LYS A 199 -1.30 10.21 -7.66
C LYS A 199 -0.79 10.98 -6.44
N GLN A 200 -1.45 12.09 -6.12
CA GLN A 200 -1.04 13.00 -5.06
C GLN A 200 -1.01 12.33 -3.69
N LEU A 201 -2.08 11.63 -3.31
CA LEU A 201 -2.16 11.03 -1.98
C LEU A 201 -1.25 9.81 -1.85
N SER A 202 -1.09 9.00 -2.90
CA SER A 202 -0.13 7.90 -2.88
C SER A 202 1.30 8.39 -2.74
N GLN A 203 1.70 9.44 -3.48
CA GLN A 203 3.02 10.06 -3.36
C GLN A 203 3.24 10.69 -1.98
N ARG A 204 2.23 11.41 -1.45
CA ARG A 204 2.30 12.00 -0.11
C ARG A 204 2.41 10.91 0.97
N SER A 205 1.67 9.82 0.84
CA SER A 205 1.76 8.69 1.74
C SER A 205 3.18 8.07 1.76
N VAL A 206 3.85 7.99 0.61
CA VAL A 206 5.28 7.61 0.56
C VAL A 206 6.16 8.64 1.30
N GLN A 207 5.98 9.93 1.02
CA GLN A 207 6.82 11.00 1.59
C GLN A 207 6.64 11.17 3.10
N GLN A 208 5.46 10.85 3.61
CA GLN A 208 5.04 11.08 4.99
C GLN A 208 4.72 9.78 5.76
N ALA A 209 5.31 8.65 5.34
CA ALA A 209 5.20 7.36 6.01
C ALA A 209 3.74 6.97 6.34
N GLY A 210 2.87 6.99 5.33
CA GLY A 210 1.46 6.59 5.46
C GLY A 210 0.49 7.70 5.85
N VAL A 211 0.91 8.97 5.91
CA VAL A 211 0.04 10.11 6.17
C VAL A 211 -0.44 10.71 4.85
N THR A 212 -1.76 10.76 4.64
CA THR A 212 -2.38 11.32 3.43
C THR A 212 -2.65 12.82 3.53
N ARG A 213 -2.82 13.36 4.74
CA ARG A 213 -3.03 14.79 5.01
C ARG A 213 -1.72 15.56 4.91
N PRO A 214 -1.75 16.88 4.61
CA PRO A 214 -0.55 17.72 4.71
C PRO A 214 0.09 17.62 6.09
N TRP A 215 1.41 17.48 6.14
CA TRP A 215 2.14 17.22 7.39
C TRP A 215 1.84 18.23 8.49
N ALA A 216 1.80 19.53 8.14
CA ALA A 216 1.49 20.59 9.10
C ALA A 216 0.09 20.44 9.71
N GLN A 217 -0.91 20.08 8.90
CA GLN A 217 -2.28 19.84 9.38
C GLN A 217 -2.37 18.58 10.26
N TYR A 218 -1.66 17.53 9.89
CA TYR A 218 -1.57 16.30 10.70
C TYR A 218 -0.94 16.61 12.06
N MET A 219 0.19 17.33 12.10
CA MET A 219 0.87 17.68 13.34
C MET A 219 0.03 18.61 14.23
N ALA A 220 -0.63 19.61 13.66
CA ALA A 220 -1.58 20.47 14.39
C ALA A 220 -2.71 19.66 15.02
N SER A 221 -3.29 18.71 14.27
CA SER A 221 -4.35 17.82 14.78
C SER A 221 -3.85 16.95 15.94
N LYS A 222 -2.63 16.39 15.85
CA LYS A 222 -2.04 15.60 16.95
C LYS A 222 -1.95 16.42 18.24
N VAL A 223 -1.47 17.65 18.15
CA VAL A 223 -1.36 18.54 19.32
C VAL A 223 -2.73 18.84 19.92
N THR A 224 -3.73 19.11 19.10
CA THR A 224 -5.10 19.40 19.56
C THR A 224 -5.75 18.18 20.23
N MET A 225 -5.61 17.01 19.59
CA MET A 225 -6.16 15.74 20.12
C MET A 225 -5.48 15.34 21.44
N ALA A 226 -4.16 15.49 21.54
CA ALA A 226 -3.43 15.20 22.76
C ALA A 226 -3.85 16.09 23.95
N LYS A 227 -4.25 17.34 23.68
CA LYS A 227 -4.79 18.23 24.70
C LYS A 227 -6.22 17.88 25.12
N ALA A 228 -7.01 17.34 24.20
CA ALA A 228 -8.40 16.97 24.45
C ALA A 228 -8.53 15.64 25.22
N ASP A 229 -7.78 14.63 24.79
CA ASP A 229 -7.74 13.31 25.43
C ASP A 229 -6.42 12.60 25.05
N ALA A 230 -5.60 12.29 26.06
CA ALA A 230 -4.33 11.58 25.86
C ALA A 230 -4.50 10.14 25.35
N ASN A 231 -5.70 9.55 25.47
CA ASN A 231 -6.01 8.18 25.04
C ASN A 231 -6.60 8.12 23.64
N LEU A 232 -6.86 9.26 22.97
CA LEU A 232 -7.35 9.25 21.59
C LEU A 232 -6.30 8.68 20.64
N SER A 233 -6.75 7.76 19.79
CA SER A 233 -5.90 7.22 18.72
C SER A 233 -5.56 8.31 17.70
N TYR A 234 -4.28 8.71 17.65
CA TYR A 234 -3.78 9.65 16.64
C TYR A 234 -3.73 9.05 15.24
N GLU A 235 -3.91 7.75 15.10
CA GLU A 235 -3.87 7.04 13.82
C GLU A 235 -4.90 7.63 12.83
N ALA A 236 -6.12 7.89 13.28
CA ALA A 236 -7.17 8.48 12.46
C ALA A 236 -6.83 9.91 11.97
N ALA A 237 -5.99 10.65 12.71
CA ALA A 237 -5.54 11.99 12.29
C ALA A 237 -4.65 11.98 11.03
N ARG A 238 -4.08 10.83 10.65
CA ARG A 238 -3.31 10.63 9.42
C ARG A 238 -4.14 10.82 8.15
N PHE A 239 -5.46 10.58 8.25
CA PHE A 239 -6.36 10.40 7.12
C PHE A 239 -7.40 11.52 7.01
N TYR A 240 -7.92 11.72 5.80
CA TYR A 240 -9.03 12.64 5.55
C TYR A 240 -10.37 12.05 6.00
N ALA A 241 -10.66 10.81 5.64
CA ALA A 241 -11.91 10.12 5.96
C ALA A 241 -11.71 8.75 6.59
N PHE A 242 -10.67 8.01 6.20
CA PHE A 242 -10.49 6.62 6.63
C PHE A 242 -10.38 6.52 8.15
N ASP A 243 -11.11 5.54 8.73
CA ASP A 243 -11.13 5.23 10.17
C ASP A 243 -11.55 6.40 11.07
N ARG A 244 -12.41 7.29 10.53
CA ARG A 244 -12.89 8.50 11.22
C ARG A 244 -14.41 8.56 11.34
N GLU A 245 -15.07 7.39 11.45
CA GLU A 245 -16.53 7.31 11.67
C GLU A 245 -16.95 8.17 12.87
N GLY A 246 -17.99 9.02 12.67
CA GLY A 246 -18.49 9.94 13.68
C GLY A 246 -17.63 11.19 13.92
N ALA A 247 -16.35 11.18 13.52
CA ALA A 247 -15.50 12.35 13.68
C ALA A 247 -15.85 13.45 12.67
N PRO A 248 -15.67 14.74 13.01
CA PRO A 248 -15.98 15.86 12.12
C PRO A 248 -15.09 15.83 10.87
N CYS A 249 -15.68 16.04 9.70
CA CYS A 249 -14.94 16.28 8.46
C CYS A 249 -14.02 17.49 8.63
N TRP A 250 -12.80 17.38 8.15
CA TRP A 250 -11.80 18.46 8.28
C TRP A 250 -12.19 19.73 7.51
N ASP A 251 -13.05 19.61 6.47
CA ASP A 251 -13.43 20.75 5.62
C ASP A 251 -14.75 21.39 6.03
N CYS A 252 -15.76 20.59 6.47
CA CYS A 252 -17.11 21.11 6.69
C CYS A 252 -17.72 20.73 8.05
N ALA A 253 -16.95 20.08 8.92
CA ALA A 253 -17.35 19.61 10.24
C ALA A 253 -18.52 18.58 10.27
N THR A 254 -19.13 18.23 9.14
CA THR A 254 -20.14 17.15 9.09
C THR A 254 -19.49 15.83 9.55
N PRO A 255 -20.16 15.02 10.39
CA PRO A 255 -19.63 13.73 10.80
C PRO A 255 -19.35 12.82 9.60
N ILE A 256 -18.17 12.17 9.61
CA ILE A 256 -17.83 11.13 8.66
C ILE A 256 -18.72 9.93 8.90
N VAL A 257 -19.30 9.39 7.83
CA VAL A 257 -20.13 8.18 7.89
C VAL A 257 -19.35 6.98 7.39
N ARG A 258 -19.74 5.80 7.88
CA ARG A 258 -19.21 4.52 7.44
C ARG A 258 -20.34 3.64 6.92
N VAL A 259 -20.11 3.04 5.75
CA VAL A 259 -20.99 2.01 5.18
C VAL A 259 -20.16 0.78 4.82
N THR A 260 -20.80 -0.35 4.60
CA THR A 260 -20.13 -1.52 4.05
C THR A 260 -20.29 -1.52 2.53
N GLN A 261 -19.17 -1.48 1.79
CA GLN A 261 -19.13 -1.52 0.33
C GLN A 261 -18.07 -2.52 -0.13
N GLY A 262 -18.49 -3.49 -0.95
CA GLY A 262 -17.60 -4.55 -1.42
C GLY A 262 -16.98 -5.38 -0.29
N GLY A 263 -17.71 -5.63 0.79
CA GLY A 263 -17.26 -6.37 1.98
C GLY A 263 -16.28 -5.63 2.88
N ARG A 264 -16.05 -4.31 2.66
CA ARG A 264 -15.14 -3.48 3.46
C ARG A 264 -15.80 -2.18 3.93
N GLY A 265 -15.36 -1.67 5.08
CA GLY A 265 -15.79 -0.36 5.56
C GLY A 265 -15.35 0.74 4.58
N LEU A 266 -16.28 1.55 4.14
CA LEU A 266 -16.08 2.72 3.31
C LEU A 266 -16.44 3.97 4.12
N PHE A 267 -15.50 4.90 4.24
CA PHE A 267 -15.64 6.12 5.03
C PHE A 267 -15.74 7.32 4.09
N PHE A 268 -16.68 8.24 4.34
CA PHE A 268 -16.87 9.43 3.50
C PHE A 268 -17.59 10.54 4.24
N CYS A 269 -17.48 11.77 3.73
CA CYS A 269 -18.27 12.90 4.19
C CYS A 269 -19.53 13.06 3.31
N PRO A 270 -20.75 12.89 3.83
CA PRO A 270 -21.95 12.99 3.00
C PRO A 270 -22.14 14.38 2.39
N THR A 271 -21.78 15.44 3.11
CA THR A 271 -21.87 16.83 2.62
C THR A 271 -20.85 17.12 1.52
N CYS A 272 -19.55 16.89 1.78
CA CYS A 272 -18.50 17.23 0.81
C CYS A 272 -18.57 16.40 -0.48
N GLN A 273 -19.12 15.19 -0.40
CA GLN A 273 -19.16 14.24 -1.51
C GLN A 273 -20.57 14.11 -2.13
N ASN A 274 -21.55 14.91 -1.66
CA ASN A 274 -22.94 14.84 -2.10
C ASN A 274 -23.46 13.38 -2.14
N ALA A 275 -23.22 12.65 -1.06
CA ALA A 275 -23.57 11.26 -0.92
C ALA A 275 -24.71 11.10 0.10
N PRO A 276 -25.56 10.08 -0.01
CA PRO A 276 -26.50 9.76 1.06
C PRO A 276 -25.76 9.44 2.36
N ALA A 277 -26.33 9.85 3.48
CA ALA A 277 -25.81 9.59 4.81
C ALA A 277 -25.97 8.11 5.20
#